data_ac513e413a7b4e04f37c4c4103aa4c6f
#
_entry.id   ac513e413a7b4e04f37c4c4103aa4c6f
#
_cell.length_a   1.000
_cell.length_b   1.000
_cell.length_c   1.000
_cell.angle_alpha   90.00
_cell.angle_beta   90.00
_cell.angle_gamma   90.00
#
_symmetry.space_group_name_H-M   'P 1'
#
loop_
_entity.id
_entity.type
_entity.pdbx_description
1 polymer ?
#
loop_
_entity_poly.entity_id
_entity_poly.type
_entity_poly.pdbx_seq_one_letter_code
_entity_poly.pdbx_strand_id
1 'polypeptide(L)'
;KTACPSPEIFKQAYEAADAEAVFVITLSSHLSGSYNSAALAKQLYEEEMKEKGITSSKKIEVLDSESASAGQLEQALYIRDLCEQGLNFEEVVEKLRKFRDEMHTYFVLESLDTLRKNGRLSGLQAFFATALNIKPVMGADHGVIIKLDQARGINKGLQRMCDIAIKEAGDTTGKRAVVCHVNNPERGEYVKQELAKRASFKEIVVTNAAGVATVYANDGGIVLAIG
;
A
#
# COMPACT_ATOMS: atom_id res chain seq x y z
N LYS A 1 -0.28 -10.32 17.72
CA LYS A 1 0.57 -9.11 17.63
C LYS A 1 1.54 -9.28 16.48
N THR A 2 1.84 -8.21 15.78
CA THR A 2 2.86 -8.14 14.73
C THR A 2 3.98 -7.19 15.20
N ALA A 3 5.18 -7.38 14.67
CA ALA A 3 6.31 -6.48 14.88
C ALA A 3 6.93 -6.16 13.51
N CYS A 4 7.50 -4.96 13.37
CA CYS A 4 8.30 -4.63 12.19
C CYS A 4 9.66 -5.36 12.27
N PRO A 5 10.29 -5.67 11.13
CA PRO A 5 11.66 -6.15 11.10
C PRO A 5 12.61 -5.12 11.74
N SER A 6 13.68 -5.61 12.35
CA SER A 6 14.73 -4.73 12.90
C SER A 6 15.54 -4.06 11.77
N PRO A 7 16.26 -2.95 12.06
CA PRO A 7 17.18 -2.36 11.10
C PRO A 7 18.23 -3.34 10.58
N GLU A 8 18.70 -4.24 11.44
CA GLU A 8 19.68 -5.27 11.06
C GLU A 8 19.16 -6.20 9.97
N ILE A 9 17.89 -6.63 10.05
CA ILE A 9 17.26 -7.49 9.03
C ILE A 9 17.18 -6.74 7.69
N PHE A 10 16.82 -5.46 7.68
CA PHE A 10 16.81 -4.65 6.46
C PHE A 10 18.23 -4.48 5.89
N LYS A 11 19.22 -4.20 6.75
CA LYS A 11 20.62 -4.04 6.34
C LYS A 11 21.15 -5.31 5.67
N GLN A 12 20.91 -6.50 6.27
CA GLN A 12 21.27 -7.79 5.68
C GLN A 12 20.61 -7.98 4.30
N ALA A 13 19.36 -7.55 4.14
CA ALA A 13 18.70 -7.61 2.83
C ALA A 13 19.34 -6.68 1.81
N TYR A 14 19.80 -5.48 2.21
CA TYR A 14 20.53 -4.57 1.32
C TYR A 14 21.88 -5.17 0.90
N GLU A 15 22.59 -5.77 1.83
CA GLU A 15 23.88 -6.46 1.57
C GLU A 15 23.71 -7.62 0.59
N ALA A 16 22.68 -8.44 0.82
CA ALA A 16 22.42 -9.65 0.04
C ALA A 16 21.86 -9.37 -1.36
N ALA A 17 21.32 -8.17 -1.62
CA ALA A 17 20.77 -7.84 -2.92
C ALA A 17 21.87 -7.80 -3.99
N ASP A 18 21.77 -8.63 -5.02
CA ASP A 18 22.66 -8.61 -6.19
C ASP A 18 22.12 -7.59 -7.22
N ALA A 19 22.25 -6.29 -6.88
CA ALA A 19 21.75 -5.20 -7.69
C ALA A 19 22.51 -3.90 -7.38
N GLU A 20 22.61 -3.01 -8.38
CA GLU A 20 23.18 -1.67 -8.22
C GLU A 20 22.22 -0.70 -7.53
N ALA A 21 20.91 -0.96 -7.64
CA ALA A 21 19.85 -0.13 -7.05
C ALA A 21 18.81 -0.99 -6.33
N VAL A 22 18.37 -0.53 -5.15
CA VAL A 22 17.37 -1.19 -4.32
C VAL A 22 16.27 -0.20 -3.95
N PHE A 23 15.03 -0.53 -4.24
CA PHE A 23 13.85 0.21 -3.82
C PHE A 23 13.14 -0.55 -2.69
N VAL A 24 12.93 0.11 -1.57
CA VAL A 24 12.29 -0.45 -0.38
C VAL A 24 10.97 0.26 -0.14
N ILE A 25 9.86 -0.41 -0.42
CA ILE A 25 8.51 0.14 -0.25
C ILE A 25 7.95 -0.41 1.07
N THR A 26 7.90 0.41 2.09
CA THR A 26 7.40 0.00 3.40
C THR A 26 5.90 0.25 3.54
N LEU A 27 5.26 -0.39 4.51
CA LEU A 27 3.97 0.06 5.02
C LEU A 27 4.04 1.52 5.45
N SER A 28 2.90 2.21 5.41
CA SER A 28 2.76 3.56 5.99
C SER A 28 3.43 3.64 7.37
N SER A 29 4.24 4.66 7.57
CA SER A 29 4.91 4.95 8.85
C SER A 29 3.92 5.21 9.99
N HIS A 30 2.69 5.61 9.68
CA HIS A 30 1.59 5.73 10.64
C HIS A 30 1.05 4.36 11.11
N LEU A 31 1.28 3.29 10.35
CA LEU A 31 0.82 1.93 10.66
C LEU A 31 1.90 1.04 11.24
N SER A 32 3.17 1.27 10.88
CA SER A 32 4.29 0.39 11.22
C SER A 32 5.60 1.16 11.36
N GLY A 33 6.47 0.71 12.27
CA GLY A 33 7.85 1.19 12.38
C GLY A 33 8.78 0.72 11.24
N SER A 34 8.28 -0.01 10.23
CA SER A 34 9.11 -0.57 9.16
C SER A 34 9.86 0.48 8.36
N TYR A 35 9.24 1.64 8.09
CA TYR A 35 9.91 2.75 7.42
C TYR A 35 11.14 3.24 8.21
N ASN A 36 10.96 3.51 9.50
CA ASN A 36 12.06 3.98 10.35
C ASN A 36 13.17 2.92 10.47
N SER A 37 12.81 1.64 10.58
CA SER A 37 13.79 0.55 10.60
C SER A 37 14.58 0.46 9.29
N ALA A 38 13.91 0.55 8.15
CA ALA A 38 14.54 0.51 6.83
C ALA A 38 15.43 1.73 6.57
N ALA A 39 14.97 2.93 6.96
CA ALA A 39 15.73 4.16 6.82
C ALA A 39 17.00 4.14 7.69
N LEU A 40 16.91 3.69 8.95
CA LEU A 40 18.08 3.51 9.82
C LEU A 40 19.04 2.46 9.24
N ALA A 41 18.52 1.36 8.71
CA ALA A 41 19.33 0.33 8.06
C ALA A 41 20.13 0.89 6.87
N LYS A 42 19.53 1.78 6.08
CA LYS A 42 20.22 2.46 4.98
C LYS A 42 21.40 3.29 5.51
N GLN A 43 21.19 4.09 6.55
CA GLN A 43 22.26 4.89 7.16
C GLN A 43 23.41 4.02 7.66
N LEU A 44 23.10 2.95 8.39
CA LEU A 44 24.11 1.99 8.89
C LEU A 44 24.88 1.32 7.76
N TYR A 45 24.20 0.96 6.67
CA TYR A 45 24.83 0.39 5.48
C TYR A 45 25.79 1.38 4.81
N GLU A 46 25.36 2.62 4.61
CA GLU A 46 26.16 3.68 3.98
C GLU A 46 27.40 4.04 4.82
N GLU A 47 27.25 4.13 6.15
CA GLU A 47 28.35 4.35 7.09
C GLU A 47 29.39 3.23 7.03
N GLU A 48 28.97 1.98 7.07
CA GLU A 48 29.84 0.82 6.99
C GLU A 48 30.60 0.74 5.64
N MET A 49 29.92 1.04 4.53
CA MET A 49 30.58 1.09 3.21
C MET A 49 31.65 2.18 3.16
N LYS A 50 31.38 3.35 3.75
CA LYS A 50 32.34 4.44 3.85
C LYS A 50 33.56 4.06 4.71
N GLU A 51 33.35 3.42 5.86
CA GLU A 51 34.42 2.93 6.75
C GLU A 51 35.32 1.90 6.04
N LYS A 52 34.74 1.05 5.22
CA LYS A 52 35.47 0.08 4.41
C LYS A 52 36.18 0.68 3.18
N GLY A 53 36.02 2.00 2.93
CA GLY A 53 36.60 2.67 1.77
C GLY A 53 35.95 2.28 0.45
N ILE A 54 34.73 1.73 0.47
CA ILE A 54 33.98 1.35 -0.71
C ILE A 54 33.25 2.57 -1.27
N THR A 55 33.72 3.09 -2.39
CA THR A 55 33.18 4.31 -3.03
C THR A 55 31.97 4.02 -3.93
N SER A 56 31.81 2.80 -4.39
CA SER A 56 30.64 2.36 -5.20
C SER A 56 29.71 1.50 -4.35
N SER A 57 28.90 2.14 -3.52
CA SER A 57 27.83 1.47 -2.80
C SER A 57 26.57 1.40 -3.64
N LYS A 58 25.71 0.44 -3.32
CA LYS A 58 24.37 0.35 -3.92
C LYS A 58 23.59 1.63 -3.68
N LYS A 59 22.82 2.06 -4.67
CA LYS A 59 21.84 3.12 -4.49
C LYS A 59 20.60 2.54 -3.81
N ILE A 60 20.22 3.07 -2.67
CA ILE A 60 19.08 2.57 -1.89
C ILE A 60 18.08 3.70 -1.73
N GLU A 61 16.84 3.50 -2.17
CA GLU A 61 15.72 4.37 -1.85
C GLU A 61 14.77 3.65 -0.91
N VAL A 62 14.49 4.28 0.22
CA VAL A 62 13.49 3.82 1.19
C VAL A 62 12.28 4.74 1.09
N LEU A 63 11.15 4.20 0.66
CA LEU A 63 9.91 4.91 0.49
C LEU A 63 8.92 4.54 1.61
N ASP A 64 8.44 5.53 2.33
CA ASP A 64 7.17 5.41 3.03
C ASP A 64 6.06 5.38 1.98
N SER A 65 5.39 4.25 1.84
CA SER A 65 4.34 4.13 0.82
C SER A 65 3.11 4.98 1.10
N GLU A 66 2.97 5.46 2.33
CA GLU A 66 1.73 6.08 2.83
C GLU A 66 0.48 5.19 2.59
N SER A 67 0.70 3.90 2.48
CA SER A 67 -0.29 2.92 2.08
C SER A 67 -0.03 1.55 2.74
N ALA A 68 -0.76 0.55 2.27
CA ALA A 68 -0.59 -0.85 2.61
C ALA A 68 -1.05 -1.73 1.44
N SER A 69 -0.55 -2.99 1.38
CA SER A 69 -1.09 -4.02 0.49
C SER A 69 -1.16 -3.57 -0.98
N ALA A 70 -2.35 -3.25 -1.50
CA ALA A 70 -2.58 -2.84 -2.88
C ALA A 70 -1.72 -1.63 -3.29
N GLY A 71 -1.60 -0.61 -2.43
CA GLY A 71 -0.81 0.58 -2.75
C GLY A 71 0.69 0.34 -2.77
N GLN A 72 1.21 -0.56 -1.91
CA GLN A 72 2.61 -0.96 -2.01
C GLN A 72 2.89 -1.71 -3.32
N LEU A 73 1.98 -2.59 -3.73
CA LEU A 73 2.11 -3.31 -5.00
C LEU A 73 2.02 -2.35 -6.19
N GLU A 74 1.10 -1.38 -6.16
CA GLU A 74 0.96 -0.41 -7.24
C GLU A 74 2.25 0.42 -7.42
N GLN A 75 2.85 0.88 -6.32
CA GLN A 75 4.14 1.58 -6.35
C GLN A 75 5.28 0.69 -6.89
N ALA A 76 5.29 -0.60 -6.52
CA ALA A 76 6.27 -1.55 -7.05
C ALA A 76 6.11 -1.76 -8.57
N LEU A 77 4.87 -1.87 -9.05
CA LEU A 77 4.57 -1.99 -10.47
C LEU A 77 4.95 -0.71 -11.24
N TYR A 78 4.73 0.45 -10.63
CA TYR A 78 5.13 1.73 -11.21
C TYR A 78 6.65 1.85 -11.34
N ILE A 79 7.42 1.46 -10.30
CA ILE A 79 8.90 1.40 -10.38
C ILE A 79 9.34 0.49 -11.53
N ARG A 80 8.76 -0.70 -11.63
CA ARG A 80 9.06 -1.63 -12.73
C ARG A 80 8.84 -0.96 -14.09
N ASP A 81 7.68 -0.34 -14.28
CA ASP A 81 7.32 0.32 -15.53
C ASP A 81 8.31 1.45 -15.88
N LEU A 82 8.80 2.22 -14.90
CA LEU A 82 9.81 3.25 -15.11
C LEU A 82 11.19 2.67 -15.45
N CYS A 83 11.60 1.60 -14.78
CA CYS A 83 12.85 0.90 -15.09
C CYS A 83 12.82 0.29 -16.49
N GLU A 84 11.69 -0.30 -16.91
CA GLU A 84 11.50 -0.84 -18.27
C GLU A 84 11.56 0.25 -19.35
N GLN A 85 11.23 1.51 -19.01
CA GLN A 85 11.40 2.67 -19.88
C GLN A 85 12.86 3.17 -19.94
N GLY A 86 13.77 2.59 -19.16
CA GLY A 86 15.18 2.93 -19.13
C GLY A 86 15.53 4.18 -18.32
N LEU A 87 14.66 4.63 -17.41
CA LEU A 87 14.94 5.76 -16.52
C LEU A 87 16.06 5.38 -15.54
N ASN A 88 16.91 6.35 -15.22
CA ASN A 88 17.92 6.18 -14.18
C ASN A 88 17.32 6.23 -12.77
N PHE A 89 18.12 5.88 -11.77
CA PHE A 89 17.67 5.78 -10.38
C PHE A 89 17.04 7.06 -9.85
N GLU A 90 17.67 8.20 -10.09
CA GLU A 90 17.24 9.52 -9.60
C GLU A 90 15.90 9.93 -10.22
N GLU A 91 15.74 9.69 -11.52
CA GLU A 91 14.47 9.94 -12.24
C GLU A 91 13.34 9.04 -11.72
N VAL A 92 13.65 7.77 -11.44
CA VAL A 92 12.66 6.84 -10.84
C VAL A 92 12.24 7.32 -9.47
N VAL A 93 13.19 7.72 -8.61
CA VAL A 93 12.89 8.23 -7.25
C VAL A 93 12.01 9.47 -7.30
N GLU A 94 12.32 10.45 -8.16
CA GLU A 94 11.53 11.68 -8.29
C GLU A 94 10.09 11.37 -8.71
N LYS A 95 9.93 10.56 -9.78
CA LYS A 95 8.60 10.18 -10.28
C LYS A 95 7.82 9.35 -9.28
N LEU A 96 8.48 8.45 -8.56
CA LEU A 96 7.86 7.60 -7.56
C LEU A 96 7.29 8.41 -6.38
N ARG A 97 8.01 9.42 -5.92
CA ARG A 97 7.53 10.30 -4.84
C ARG A 97 6.29 11.07 -5.26
N LYS A 98 6.30 11.64 -6.47
CA LYS A 98 5.13 12.31 -7.03
C LYS A 98 3.95 11.34 -7.20
N PHE A 99 4.21 10.16 -7.75
CA PHE A 99 3.20 9.11 -7.91
C PHE A 99 2.55 8.70 -6.59
N ARG A 100 3.36 8.52 -5.52
CA ARG A 100 2.86 8.22 -4.18
C ARG A 100 1.87 9.28 -3.70
N ASP A 101 2.20 10.55 -3.87
CA ASP A 101 1.37 11.68 -3.41
C ASP A 101 0.05 11.79 -4.19
N GLU A 102 0.00 11.28 -5.43
CA GLU A 102 -1.17 11.26 -6.30
C GLU A 102 -1.98 9.95 -6.24
N MET A 103 -1.40 8.88 -5.66
CA MET A 103 -2.04 7.57 -5.55
C MET A 103 -3.01 7.53 -4.37
N HIS A 104 -4.17 6.93 -4.57
CA HIS A 104 -5.18 6.77 -3.54
C HIS A 104 -5.38 5.32 -3.13
N THR A 105 -5.61 5.10 -1.84
CA THR A 105 -5.85 3.77 -1.26
C THR A 105 -7.17 3.74 -0.51
N TYR A 106 -7.94 2.67 -0.76
CA TYR A 106 -9.27 2.45 -0.19
C TYR A 106 -9.39 1.03 0.33
N PHE A 107 -10.27 0.81 1.31
CA PHE A 107 -10.56 -0.55 1.74
C PHE A 107 -11.93 -0.71 2.38
N VAL A 108 -12.48 -1.91 2.24
CA VAL A 108 -13.68 -2.37 2.95
C VAL A 108 -13.37 -3.74 3.52
N LEU A 109 -13.50 -3.88 4.85
CA LEU A 109 -13.20 -5.10 5.59
C LEU A 109 -14.46 -5.67 6.24
N GLU A 110 -14.45 -6.97 6.48
CA GLU A 110 -15.52 -7.61 7.26
C GLU A 110 -15.55 -7.11 8.70
N SER A 111 -14.38 -6.85 9.28
CA SER A 111 -14.23 -6.27 10.62
C SER A 111 -13.00 -5.36 10.67
N LEU A 112 -13.12 -4.26 11.40
CA LEU A 112 -12.00 -3.36 11.73
C LEU A 112 -11.37 -3.66 13.10
N ASP A 113 -11.81 -4.73 13.77
CA ASP A 113 -11.40 -5.05 15.14
C ASP A 113 -9.89 -5.29 15.26
N THR A 114 -9.26 -5.93 14.29
CA THR A 114 -7.82 -6.18 14.32
C THR A 114 -7.04 -4.86 14.26
N LEU A 115 -7.42 -3.94 13.39
CA LEU A 115 -6.83 -2.60 13.31
C LEU A 115 -7.04 -1.82 14.62
N ARG A 116 -8.26 -1.85 15.16
CA ARG A 116 -8.63 -1.17 16.41
C ARG A 116 -7.85 -1.72 17.61
N LYS A 117 -7.87 -3.03 17.81
CA LYS A 117 -7.21 -3.71 18.96
C LYS A 117 -5.69 -3.52 18.95
N ASN A 118 -5.11 -3.28 17.79
CA ASN A 118 -3.67 -3.02 17.63
C ASN A 118 -3.33 -1.52 17.52
N GLY A 119 -4.28 -0.61 17.74
CA GLY A 119 -4.05 0.84 17.81
C GLY A 119 -3.83 1.53 16.48
N ARG A 120 -4.20 0.91 15.33
CA ARG A 120 -4.06 1.48 13.98
C ARG A 120 -5.26 2.30 13.52
N LEU A 121 -6.25 2.49 14.41
CA LEU A 121 -7.43 3.33 14.19
C LEU A 121 -7.57 4.39 15.30
N SER A 122 -6.46 4.95 15.76
CA SER A 122 -6.46 6.04 16.74
C SER A 122 -7.20 7.25 16.15
N GLY A 123 -8.12 7.83 16.92
CA GLY A 123 -8.98 8.94 16.49
C GLY A 123 -10.31 8.53 15.84
N LEU A 124 -10.48 7.29 15.42
CA LEU A 124 -11.73 6.82 14.80
C LEU A 124 -12.63 6.01 15.76
N GLN A 125 -12.29 5.92 17.04
CA GLN A 125 -12.97 5.05 18.03
C GLN A 125 -14.46 5.34 18.17
N ALA A 126 -14.89 6.61 18.03
CA ALA A 126 -16.28 7.01 18.13
C ALA A 126 -17.17 6.52 16.97
N PHE A 127 -16.58 6.11 15.84
CA PHE A 127 -17.31 5.69 14.64
C PHE A 127 -17.69 4.21 14.63
N PHE A 128 -17.22 3.43 15.60
CA PHE A 128 -17.43 1.98 15.66
C PHE A 128 -18.63 1.56 16.53
N ALA A 129 -19.54 2.49 16.83
CA ALA A 129 -20.83 2.16 17.43
C ALA A 129 -21.62 1.28 16.46
N THR A 130 -21.72 0.03 16.80
CA THR A 130 -22.15 -1.12 16.02
C THR A 130 -23.63 -1.06 15.63
N ALA A 131 -23.94 -0.45 14.51
CA ALA A 131 -25.17 -0.81 13.82
C ALA A 131 -24.94 -2.12 13.05
N LEU A 132 -25.84 -3.07 13.23
CA LEU A 132 -25.74 -4.40 12.64
C LEU A 132 -25.53 -4.32 11.12
N ASN A 133 -24.47 -4.99 10.63
CA ASN A 133 -24.14 -5.09 9.20
C ASN A 133 -23.78 -3.77 8.50
N ILE A 134 -23.34 -2.74 9.22
CA ILE A 134 -22.75 -1.56 8.59
C ILE A 134 -21.27 -1.82 8.29
N LYS A 135 -20.89 -1.59 7.04
CA LYS A 135 -19.52 -1.71 6.54
C LYS A 135 -18.97 -0.32 6.24
N PRO A 136 -17.99 0.17 7.00
CA PRO A 136 -17.31 1.42 6.69
C PRO A 136 -16.51 1.29 5.40
N VAL A 137 -16.52 2.34 4.57
CA VAL A 137 -15.61 2.54 3.47
C VAL A 137 -14.48 3.42 3.99
N MET A 138 -13.29 2.88 3.97
CA MET A 138 -12.11 3.53 4.52
C MET A 138 -11.17 3.94 3.39
N GLY A 139 -10.37 4.95 3.65
CA GLY A 139 -9.29 5.41 2.79
C GLY A 139 -8.05 5.75 3.59
N ALA A 140 -7.04 6.28 2.89
CA ALA A 140 -5.84 6.84 3.50
C ALA A 140 -5.65 8.29 3.04
N ASP A 141 -5.30 9.16 3.98
CA ASP A 141 -4.86 10.52 3.74
C ASP A 141 -3.42 10.63 4.25
N HIS A 142 -2.45 10.77 3.34
CA HIS A 142 -1.01 10.73 3.64
C HIS A 142 -0.63 9.60 4.61
N GLY A 143 -1.14 8.39 4.34
CA GLY A 143 -0.84 7.19 5.14
C GLY A 143 -1.64 7.03 6.44
N VAL A 144 -2.46 8.02 6.81
CA VAL A 144 -3.36 7.96 7.96
C VAL A 144 -4.71 7.39 7.52
N ILE A 145 -5.21 6.39 8.25
CA ILE A 145 -6.53 5.81 7.95
C ILE A 145 -7.63 6.82 8.26
N ILE A 146 -8.52 7.05 7.29
CA ILE A 146 -9.69 7.88 7.41
C ILE A 146 -10.95 7.11 7.03
N LYS A 147 -12.11 7.53 7.57
CA LYS A 147 -13.41 7.03 7.13
C LYS A 147 -13.97 7.96 6.06
N LEU A 148 -14.29 7.38 4.90
CA LEU A 148 -14.84 8.12 3.76
C LEU A 148 -16.39 8.03 3.74
N ASP A 149 -16.94 6.82 3.96
CA ASP A 149 -18.37 6.58 3.87
C ASP A 149 -18.74 5.29 4.66
N GLN A 150 -19.97 4.83 4.51
CA GLN A 150 -20.43 3.53 5.01
C GLN A 150 -21.62 3.03 4.21
N ALA A 151 -21.81 1.72 4.21
CA ALA A 151 -22.98 1.10 3.57
C ALA A 151 -23.49 -0.09 4.39
N ARG A 152 -24.73 -0.48 4.16
CA ARG A 152 -25.29 -1.69 4.76
C ARG A 152 -24.97 -2.91 3.89
N GLY A 153 -24.15 -3.81 4.44
CA GLY A 153 -23.66 -5.02 3.76
C GLY A 153 -22.42 -4.78 2.90
N ILE A 154 -21.65 -5.87 2.72
CA ILE A 154 -20.33 -5.80 2.12
C ILE A 154 -20.38 -5.37 0.64
N ASN A 155 -21.30 -5.92 -0.16
CA ASN A 155 -21.37 -5.60 -1.58
C ASN A 155 -21.68 -4.13 -1.84
N LYS A 156 -22.60 -3.53 -1.06
CA LYS A 156 -22.89 -2.08 -1.15
C LYS A 156 -21.70 -1.25 -0.68
N GLY A 157 -20.95 -1.72 0.32
CA GLY A 157 -19.69 -1.11 0.75
C GLY A 157 -18.65 -1.09 -0.38
N LEU A 158 -18.48 -2.21 -1.08
CA LEU A 158 -17.55 -2.32 -2.20
C LEU A 158 -17.97 -1.45 -3.39
N GLN A 159 -19.26 -1.42 -3.73
CA GLN A 159 -19.76 -0.52 -4.78
C GLN A 159 -19.48 0.96 -4.43
N ARG A 160 -19.76 1.35 -3.18
CA ARG A 160 -19.51 2.69 -2.70
C ARG A 160 -18.02 3.04 -2.72
N MET A 161 -17.16 2.10 -2.37
CA MET A 161 -15.71 2.23 -2.49
C MET A 161 -15.30 2.51 -3.95
N CYS A 162 -15.83 1.76 -4.90
CA CYS A 162 -15.53 1.97 -6.33
C CYS A 162 -16.01 3.35 -6.81
N ASP A 163 -17.22 3.78 -6.41
CA ASP A 163 -17.76 5.10 -6.78
C ASP A 163 -16.87 6.24 -6.26
N ILE A 164 -16.43 6.16 -5.00
CA ILE A 164 -15.54 7.15 -4.38
C ILE A 164 -14.18 7.14 -5.08
N ALA A 165 -13.60 5.95 -5.24
CA ALA A 165 -12.27 5.79 -5.82
C ALA A 165 -12.18 6.34 -7.24
N ILE A 166 -13.17 6.08 -8.09
CA ILE A 166 -13.21 6.61 -9.45
C ILE A 166 -13.42 8.13 -9.46
N LYS A 167 -14.29 8.64 -8.60
CA LYS A 167 -14.53 10.07 -8.48
C LYS A 167 -13.27 10.83 -8.07
N GLU A 168 -12.52 10.33 -7.10
CA GLU A 168 -11.28 10.96 -6.61
C GLU A 168 -10.13 10.80 -7.60
N ALA A 169 -10.05 9.65 -8.28
CA ALA A 169 -9.03 9.41 -9.29
C ALA A 169 -9.17 10.30 -10.54
N GLY A 170 -10.37 10.82 -10.83
CA GLY A 170 -10.62 11.62 -12.02
C GLY A 170 -10.49 10.83 -13.33
N ASP A 171 -9.62 11.26 -14.24
CA ASP A 171 -9.32 10.48 -15.45
C ASP A 171 -8.49 9.24 -15.10
N THR A 172 -9.07 8.08 -15.34
CA THR A 172 -8.45 6.78 -15.02
C THR A 172 -7.84 6.08 -16.24
N THR A 173 -7.96 6.64 -17.44
CA THR A 173 -7.59 5.98 -18.71
C THR A 173 -6.10 5.54 -18.72
N GLY A 174 -5.22 6.35 -18.15
CA GLY A 174 -3.79 6.03 -18.03
C GLY A 174 -3.39 5.36 -16.72
N LYS A 175 -4.34 5.16 -15.80
CA LYS A 175 -4.08 4.66 -14.45
C LYS A 175 -4.24 3.15 -14.35
N ARG A 176 -3.54 2.56 -13.36
CA ARG A 176 -3.72 1.17 -12.95
C ARG A 176 -4.55 1.12 -11.67
N ALA A 177 -5.42 0.13 -11.57
CA ALA A 177 -6.08 -0.22 -10.33
C ALA A 177 -5.52 -1.56 -9.82
N VAL A 178 -5.16 -1.63 -8.55
CA VAL A 178 -4.74 -2.86 -7.88
C VAL A 178 -5.77 -3.22 -6.82
N VAL A 179 -6.35 -4.41 -6.93
CA VAL A 179 -7.32 -4.98 -6.00
C VAL A 179 -6.67 -6.14 -5.25
N CYS A 180 -6.38 -5.97 -3.98
CA CYS A 180 -5.93 -7.05 -3.10
C CYS A 180 -7.12 -7.60 -2.32
N HIS A 181 -7.32 -8.92 -2.37
CA HIS A 181 -8.32 -9.62 -1.57
C HIS A 181 -7.67 -10.54 -0.55
N VAL A 182 -8.35 -10.82 0.55
CA VAL A 182 -7.92 -11.84 1.52
C VAL A 182 -8.81 -13.06 1.37
N ASN A 183 -8.23 -14.15 0.85
CA ASN A 183 -8.89 -15.46 0.72
C ASN A 183 -10.30 -15.40 0.05
N ASN A 184 -10.53 -14.45 -0.83
CA ASN A 184 -11.81 -14.27 -1.50
C ASN A 184 -11.63 -13.76 -2.95
N PRO A 185 -11.16 -14.61 -3.87
CA PRO A 185 -10.91 -14.22 -5.26
C PRO A 185 -12.18 -13.77 -5.98
N GLU A 186 -13.32 -14.35 -5.65
CA GLU A 186 -14.63 -13.98 -6.24
C GLU A 186 -14.97 -12.50 -5.91
N ARG A 187 -14.70 -12.08 -4.68
CA ARG A 187 -14.91 -10.69 -4.27
C ARG A 187 -13.91 -9.74 -4.94
N GLY A 188 -12.66 -10.18 -5.11
CA GLY A 188 -11.65 -9.43 -5.87
C GLY A 188 -12.09 -9.21 -7.31
N GLU A 189 -12.57 -10.27 -7.98
CA GLU A 189 -13.07 -10.18 -9.34
C GLU A 189 -14.37 -9.35 -9.44
N TYR A 190 -15.25 -9.44 -8.44
CA TYR A 190 -16.42 -8.58 -8.36
C TYR A 190 -16.03 -7.08 -8.34
N VAL A 191 -15.03 -6.69 -7.53
CA VAL A 191 -14.56 -5.30 -7.49
C VAL A 191 -13.95 -4.88 -8.83
N LYS A 192 -13.16 -5.74 -9.48
CA LYS A 192 -12.64 -5.49 -10.83
C LYS A 192 -13.76 -5.22 -11.82
N GLN A 193 -14.82 -6.04 -11.82
CA GLN A 193 -15.98 -5.84 -12.70
C GLN A 193 -16.71 -4.54 -12.39
N GLU A 194 -16.87 -4.19 -11.11
CA GLU A 194 -17.52 -2.94 -10.71
C GLU A 194 -16.71 -1.71 -11.15
N LEU A 195 -15.37 -1.76 -11.09
CA LEU A 195 -14.50 -0.71 -11.62
C LEU A 195 -14.62 -0.61 -13.15
N ALA A 196 -14.49 -1.73 -13.86
CA ALA A 196 -14.55 -1.78 -15.33
C ALA A 196 -15.89 -1.34 -15.93
N LYS A 197 -17.00 -1.50 -15.18
CA LYS A 197 -18.32 -0.99 -15.59
C LYS A 197 -18.43 0.52 -15.52
N ARG A 198 -17.66 1.19 -14.69
CA ARG A 198 -17.78 2.61 -14.36
C ARG A 198 -16.74 3.50 -15.04
N ALA A 199 -15.54 2.94 -15.31
CA ALA A 199 -14.43 3.71 -15.83
C ALA A 199 -13.47 2.82 -16.64
N SER A 200 -12.69 3.45 -17.52
CA SER A 200 -11.61 2.78 -18.26
C SER A 200 -10.30 2.93 -17.51
N PHE A 201 -9.56 1.82 -17.39
CA PHE A 201 -8.23 1.78 -16.78
C PHE A 201 -7.20 1.24 -17.77
N LYS A 202 -5.95 1.65 -17.63
CA LYS A 202 -4.82 1.01 -18.35
C LYS A 202 -4.77 -0.49 -18.02
N GLU A 203 -4.96 -0.83 -16.74
CA GLU A 203 -4.91 -2.18 -16.24
C GLU A 203 -5.67 -2.29 -14.91
N ILE A 204 -6.30 -3.43 -14.63
CA ILE A 204 -6.86 -3.76 -13.32
C ILE A 204 -6.27 -5.10 -12.88
N VAL A 205 -5.38 -5.04 -11.89
CA VAL A 205 -4.71 -6.20 -11.29
C VAL A 205 -5.52 -6.70 -10.11
N VAL A 206 -5.82 -8.00 -10.08
CA VAL A 206 -6.43 -8.66 -8.90
C VAL A 206 -5.42 -9.64 -8.32
N THR A 207 -5.17 -9.55 -7.03
CA THR A 207 -4.19 -10.40 -6.35
C THR A 207 -4.61 -10.78 -4.94
N ASN A 208 -4.06 -11.88 -4.43
CA ASN A 208 -4.26 -12.28 -3.06
C ASN A 208 -3.33 -11.47 -2.13
N ALA A 209 -3.86 -11.00 -1.02
CA ALA A 209 -3.04 -10.43 0.04
C ALA A 209 -2.22 -11.52 0.73
N ALA A 210 -1.04 -11.17 1.24
CA ALA A 210 -0.16 -12.08 1.93
C ALA A 210 0.40 -11.45 3.22
N GLY A 211 1.05 -12.27 4.04
CA GLY A 211 1.75 -11.82 5.24
C GLY A 211 0.87 -11.00 6.20
N VAL A 212 1.41 -9.85 6.61
CA VAL A 212 0.77 -8.96 7.59
C VAL A 212 -0.54 -8.35 7.09
N ALA A 213 -0.68 -8.14 5.78
CA ALA A 213 -1.90 -7.59 5.18
C ALA A 213 -3.10 -8.51 5.45
N THR A 214 -2.92 -9.83 5.35
CA THR A 214 -3.96 -10.83 5.67
C THR A 214 -4.43 -10.73 7.12
N VAL A 215 -3.49 -10.52 8.06
CA VAL A 215 -3.81 -10.40 9.50
C VAL A 215 -4.73 -9.20 9.79
N TYR A 216 -4.46 -8.06 9.14
CA TYR A 216 -5.19 -6.82 9.42
C TYR A 216 -6.46 -6.67 8.58
N ALA A 217 -6.45 -7.12 7.34
CA ALA A 217 -7.63 -7.05 6.48
C ALA A 217 -8.68 -8.13 6.79
N ASN A 218 -8.27 -9.20 7.47
CA ASN A 218 -9.10 -10.36 7.80
C ASN A 218 -9.66 -11.07 6.56
N ASP A 219 -10.28 -12.23 6.76
CA ASP A 219 -10.90 -13.02 5.69
C ASP A 219 -11.95 -12.20 4.95
N GLY A 220 -11.94 -12.23 3.63
CA GLY A 220 -12.85 -11.49 2.76
C GLY A 220 -12.59 -9.99 2.66
N GLY A 221 -11.55 -9.45 3.31
CA GLY A 221 -11.19 -8.03 3.17
C GLY A 221 -10.74 -7.67 1.76
N ILE A 222 -11.04 -6.44 1.33
CA ILE A 222 -10.61 -5.86 0.05
C ILE A 222 -9.85 -4.57 0.32
N VAL A 223 -8.70 -4.43 -0.34
CA VAL A 223 -7.92 -3.19 -0.42
C VAL A 223 -7.76 -2.83 -1.90
N LEU A 224 -8.07 -1.60 -2.25
CA LEU A 224 -7.97 -1.05 -3.60
C LEU A 224 -6.98 0.10 -3.60
N ALA A 225 -6.09 0.15 -4.59
CA ALA A 225 -5.28 1.33 -4.90
C ALA A 225 -5.48 1.74 -6.36
N ILE A 226 -5.44 3.04 -6.63
CA ILE A 226 -5.50 3.62 -7.98
C ILE A 226 -4.38 4.65 -8.10
N GLY A 227 -3.52 4.48 -9.10
CA GLY A 227 -2.42 5.38 -9.41
C GLY A 227 -2.12 5.53 -10.90
#